data_1f8f67a8779734110d10d83c338abfbf
#
_entry.id   1f8f67a8779734110d10d83c338abfbf
#
_cell.length_a   1.000
_cell.length_b   1.000
_cell.length_c   1.000
_cell.angle_alpha   90.00
_cell.angle_beta   90.00
_cell.angle_gamma   90.00
#
_symmetry.space_group_name_H-M   'P 1'
#
loop_
_entity.id
_entity.type
_entity.pdbx_description
1 polymer ?
#
loop_
_entity_poly.entity_id
_entity_poly.type
_entity_poly.pdbx_seq_one_letter_code
_entity_poly.pdbx_strand_id
1 'polypeptide(L)'
;TEMDNVRGLDTYIFADSQLHYRFDVRLPYREPSGLFDGAAESVWDVRTWHRVVTGTVATRNYNYRTATTPMDTVVSVRSDAVTTGEHYRYQEPYREAGDDSDPEPETESGAFYARLHHERELNKSARIHLFSNASHLSPGQVLEPQGDVITALEEGVLLTLVTFRGARDSRLHVSVWGMPYTERYCFRPAEIPRPEIHGTLPARIESREKNDIYAHLDEQGR
;
A
#
# COMPACT_ATOMS: atom_id res chain seq x y z
N THR A 1 -10.90 6.58 -3.50
CA THR A 1 -12.20 7.27 -3.38
C THR A 1 -12.90 7.20 -4.71
N GLU A 2 -14.12 6.75 -4.75
CA GLU A 2 -14.98 6.72 -5.93
C GLU A 2 -16.14 7.71 -5.71
N MET A 3 -16.58 8.35 -6.78
CA MET A 3 -17.76 9.21 -6.72
C MET A 3 -19.00 8.37 -7.05
N ASP A 4 -19.93 8.26 -6.12
CA ASP A 4 -21.25 7.71 -6.40
C ASP A 4 -22.10 8.75 -7.13
N ASN A 5 -22.16 8.67 -8.44
CA ASN A 5 -22.91 9.60 -9.28
C ASN A 5 -24.45 9.55 -9.05
N VAL A 6 -24.96 8.49 -8.42
CA VAL A 6 -26.40 8.34 -8.12
C VAL A 6 -26.79 9.13 -6.87
N ARG A 7 -25.90 9.12 -5.87
CA ARG A 7 -26.13 9.80 -4.58
C ARG A 7 -25.42 11.12 -4.45
N GLY A 8 -24.49 11.44 -5.37
CA GLY A 8 -23.65 12.65 -5.33
C GLY A 8 -22.68 12.68 -4.14
N LEU A 9 -22.28 11.51 -3.63
CA LEU A 9 -21.42 11.36 -2.47
C LEU A 9 -20.13 10.66 -2.87
N ASP A 10 -19.02 11.04 -2.22
CA ASP A 10 -17.76 10.33 -2.34
C ASP A 10 -17.80 9.03 -1.52
N THR A 11 -17.40 7.93 -2.12
CA THR A 11 -17.26 6.64 -1.46
C THR A 11 -15.79 6.33 -1.20
N TYR A 12 -15.44 6.12 0.07
CA TYR A 12 -14.09 5.69 0.47
C TYR A 12 -14.06 4.16 0.55
N ILE A 13 -13.14 3.56 -0.21
CA ILE A 13 -12.95 2.12 -0.23
C ILE A 13 -11.64 1.80 0.48
N PHE A 14 -11.73 0.97 1.51
CA PHE A 14 -10.59 0.45 2.25
C PHE A 14 -10.42 -1.03 1.91
N ALA A 15 -9.21 -1.44 1.60
CA ALA A 15 -8.88 -2.82 1.27
C ALA A 15 -7.45 -3.13 1.76
N ASP A 16 -7.24 -4.35 2.21
CA ASP A 16 -5.98 -4.87 2.76
C ASP A 16 -5.39 -6.02 1.94
N SER A 17 -6.14 -6.52 0.95
CA SER A 17 -5.80 -7.68 0.14
C SER A 17 -5.87 -7.39 -1.35
N GLN A 18 -5.08 -8.11 -2.13
CA GLN A 18 -5.10 -8.11 -3.61
C GLN A 18 -6.43 -8.60 -4.18
N LEU A 19 -7.21 -9.37 -3.41
CA LEU A 19 -8.54 -9.85 -3.82
C LEU A 19 -9.53 -8.72 -4.12
N HIS A 20 -9.24 -7.52 -3.64
CA HIS A 20 -10.07 -6.33 -3.88
C HIS A 20 -9.62 -5.51 -5.09
N TYR A 21 -8.56 -5.92 -5.80
CA TYR A 21 -8.20 -5.27 -7.04
C TYR A 21 -9.22 -5.56 -8.14
N ARG A 22 -9.40 -4.60 -9.04
CA ARG A 22 -10.31 -4.72 -10.18
C ARG A 22 -9.52 -4.91 -11.46
N PHE A 23 -9.79 -6.00 -12.18
CA PHE A 23 -9.10 -6.42 -13.41
C PHE A 23 -9.97 -6.16 -14.65
N ASP A 24 -10.74 -5.07 -14.64
CA ASP A 24 -11.73 -4.75 -15.66
C ASP A 24 -11.24 -3.70 -16.68
N VAL A 25 -10.00 -3.25 -16.56
CA VAL A 25 -9.46 -2.16 -17.39
C VAL A 25 -8.50 -2.68 -18.45
N ARG A 26 -8.91 -2.59 -19.71
CA ARG A 26 -8.10 -2.90 -20.88
C ARG A 26 -8.09 -1.72 -21.83
N LEU A 27 -6.93 -1.15 -22.07
CA LEU A 27 -6.79 0.01 -22.94
C LEU A 27 -5.66 -0.20 -23.96
N PRO A 28 -5.84 0.24 -25.23
CA PRO A 28 -4.78 0.16 -26.21
C PRO A 28 -3.63 1.08 -25.84
N TYR A 29 -2.41 0.56 -25.94
CA TYR A 29 -1.18 1.33 -25.82
C TYR A 29 -0.86 1.99 -27.17
N ARG A 30 -1.15 3.27 -27.28
CA ARG A 30 -0.86 4.04 -28.48
C ARG A 30 -0.88 5.53 -28.19
N GLU A 31 0.01 6.26 -28.87
CA GLU A 31 -0.02 7.72 -28.87
C GLU A 31 -1.31 8.23 -29.55
N PRO A 32 -1.96 9.27 -28.99
CA PRO A 32 -3.07 9.92 -29.66
C PRO A 32 -2.58 10.55 -30.97
N SER A 33 -3.15 10.14 -32.10
CA SER A 33 -2.77 10.66 -33.41
C SER A 33 -3.74 11.71 -33.92
N GLY A 34 -3.26 12.94 -34.11
CA GLY A 34 -3.96 13.99 -34.86
C GLY A 34 -5.25 14.53 -34.25
N LEU A 35 -6.01 15.26 -35.08
CA LEU A 35 -7.21 16.03 -34.69
C LEU A 35 -8.46 15.18 -34.40
N PHE A 36 -8.50 13.90 -34.75
CA PHE A 36 -9.70 13.08 -34.75
C PHE A 36 -9.65 11.76 -33.96
N ASP A 37 -8.62 11.53 -33.18
CA ASP A 37 -8.53 10.32 -32.34
C ASP A 37 -9.37 10.41 -31.04
N GLY A 38 -10.31 11.33 -31.02
CA GLY A 38 -11.02 11.75 -29.82
C GLY A 38 -12.08 10.79 -29.28
N ALA A 39 -12.32 9.66 -29.93
CA ALA A 39 -13.36 8.71 -29.49
C ALA A 39 -12.82 7.44 -28.81
N ALA A 40 -11.54 7.11 -29.01
CA ALA A 40 -10.97 5.87 -28.46
C ALA A 40 -10.07 6.18 -27.26
N GLU A 41 -10.45 5.61 -26.12
CA GLU A 41 -9.63 5.66 -24.92
C GLU A 41 -8.35 4.86 -25.13
N SER A 42 -7.21 5.39 -24.67
CA SER A 42 -5.89 4.78 -24.81
C SER A 42 -4.94 5.22 -23.70
N VAL A 43 -3.78 4.59 -23.63
CA VAL A 43 -2.67 4.95 -22.75
C VAL A 43 -1.41 5.21 -23.56
N TRP A 44 -0.61 6.19 -23.12
CA TRP A 44 0.61 6.61 -23.81
C TRP A 44 1.66 7.24 -22.89
N ASP A 45 2.82 7.62 -23.44
CA ASP A 45 3.95 8.27 -22.76
C ASP A 45 4.33 7.56 -21.45
N VAL A 46 4.57 6.25 -21.56
CA VAL A 46 4.92 5.42 -20.40
C VAL A 46 6.36 5.71 -19.99
N ARG A 47 6.53 6.02 -18.71
CA ARG A 47 7.82 6.23 -18.06
C ARG A 47 7.95 5.28 -16.88
N THR A 48 9.10 4.65 -16.77
CA THR A 48 9.40 3.69 -15.71
C THR A 48 10.63 4.12 -14.93
N TRP A 49 10.56 3.94 -13.60
CA TRP A 49 11.68 4.14 -12.71
C TRP A 49 11.91 2.87 -11.92
N HIS A 50 13.16 2.45 -11.86
CA HIS A 50 13.56 1.26 -11.12
C HIS A 50 14.63 1.63 -10.10
N ARG A 51 14.58 0.97 -8.94
CA ARG A 51 15.59 1.08 -7.90
C ARG A 51 15.81 -0.25 -7.20
N VAL A 52 17.01 -0.43 -6.69
CA VAL A 52 17.31 -1.53 -5.78
C VAL A 52 16.70 -1.21 -4.41
N VAL A 53 16.05 -2.18 -3.81
CA VAL A 53 15.36 -2.06 -2.52
C VAL A 53 15.83 -3.14 -1.56
N THR A 54 15.39 -3.06 -0.31
CA THR A 54 15.74 -4.02 0.74
C THR A 54 15.28 -5.43 0.38
N GLY A 55 16.13 -6.42 0.59
CA GLY A 55 15.87 -7.84 0.30
C GLY A 55 15.19 -8.58 1.46
N THR A 56 15.44 -8.14 2.69
CA THR A 56 14.84 -8.74 3.90
C THR A 56 14.44 -7.67 4.89
N VAL A 57 13.40 -7.94 5.66
CA VAL A 57 13.05 -7.12 6.82
C VAL A 57 13.12 -7.99 8.07
N ALA A 58 13.92 -7.53 9.05
CA ALA A 58 14.00 -8.12 10.36
C ALA A 58 13.26 -7.26 11.37
N THR A 59 12.39 -7.85 12.16
CA THR A 59 11.71 -7.17 13.28
C THR A 59 12.08 -7.83 14.58
N ARG A 60 12.12 -7.04 15.65
CA ARG A 60 12.32 -7.52 17.00
C ARG A 60 11.43 -6.76 17.95
N ASN A 61 10.85 -7.49 18.91
CA ASN A 61 10.16 -6.89 20.04
C ASN A 61 10.61 -7.54 21.35
N TYR A 62 10.20 -6.97 22.47
CA TYR A 62 10.45 -7.50 23.79
C TYR A 62 9.14 -7.53 24.58
N ASN A 63 8.79 -8.73 25.06
CA ASN A 63 7.66 -8.91 25.95
C ASN A 63 8.19 -9.24 27.37
N TYR A 64 8.06 -8.29 28.28
CA TYR A 64 8.52 -8.45 29.66
C TYR A 64 7.83 -9.61 30.42
N ARG A 65 6.65 -10.03 29.97
CA ARG A 65 5.90 -11.15 30.58
C ARG A 65 6.45 -12.51 30.18
N THR A 66 7.07 -12.58 29.00
CA THR A 66 7.72 -13.76 28.44
C THR A 66 9.17 -13.46 28.07
N ALA A 67 9.91 -12.86 29.01
CA ALA A 67 11.23 -12.27 28.77
C ALA A 67 12.28 -13.25 28.19
N THR A 68 12.10 -14.55 28.40
CA THR A 68 12.97 -15.60 27.90
C THR A 68 12.60 -16.09 26.48
N THR A 69 11.44 -15.69 25.96
CA THR A 69 11.00 -16.09 24.62
C THR A 69 11.54 -15.12 23.58
N PRO A 70 12.37 -15.57 22.62
CA PRO A 70 12.82 -14.74 21.52
C PRO A 70 11.65 -14.22 20.71
N MET A 71 11.71 -12.94 20.34
CA MET A 71 10.68 -12.26 19.53
C MET A 71 11.34 -11.64 18.29
N ASP A 72 12.20 -12.39 17.66
CA ASP A 72 12.87 -12.00 16.41
C ASP A 72 12.13 -12.66 15.24
N THR A 73 11.99 -11.93 14.15
CA THR A 73 11.39 -12.42 12.91
C THR A 73 12.09 -11.81 11.73
N VAL A 74 12.39 -12.61 10.71
CA VAL A 74 13.02 -12.16 9.46
C VAL A 74 12.20 -12.65 8.29
N VAL A 75 11.71 -11.73 7.47
CA VAL A 75 10.87 -12.07 6.30
C VAL A 75 11.51 -11.57 5.02
N SER A 76 11.51 -12.44 4.00
CA SER A 76 11.85 -12.10 2.62
C SER A 76 10.72 -12.55 1.70
N VAL A 77 9.90 -11.61 1.24
CA VAL A 77 8.80 -11.87 0.30
C VAL A 77 9.32 -12.08 -1.12
N ARG A 78 10.38 -11.34 -1.46
CA ARG A 78 11.06 -11.42 -2.75
C ARG A 78 12.54 -11.16 -2.57
N SER A 79 13.37 -12.04 -3.10
CA SER A 79 14.82 -11.90 -3.12
C SER A 79 15.33 -12.20 -4.53
N ASP A 80 15.78 -11.17 -5.24
CA ASP A 80 16.32 -11.26 -6.59
C ASP A 80 17.34 -10.14 -6.84
N ALA A 81 17.74 -9.94 -8.09
CA ALA A 81 18.78 -8.98 -8.48
C ALA A 81 18.45 -7.51 -8.16
N VAL A 82 17.17 -7.19 -7.90
CA VAL A 82 16.72 -5.83 -7.54
C VAL A 82 16.55 -5.64 -6.03
N THR A 83 16.92 -6.65 -5.23
CA THR A 83 16.83 -6.61 -3.77
C THR A 83 18.18 -6.88 -3.13
N THR A 84 18.54 -6.12 -2.07
CA THR A 84 19.77 -6.31 -1.33
C THR A 84 19.66 -5.78 0.11
N GLY A 85 20.45 -6.37 1.00
CA GLY A 85 20.56 -5.93 2.39
C GLY A 85 19.32 -6.24 3.24
N GLU A 86 19.40 -5.78 4.48
CA GLU A 86 18.38 -5.99 5.51
C GLU A 86 17.93 -4.65 6.09
N HIS A 87 16.64 -4.51 6.34
CA HIS A 87 16.05 -3.41 7.09
C HIS A 87 15.63 -3.93 8.47
N TYR A 88 16.35 -3.55 9.50
CA TYR A 88 16.05 -3.92 10.88
C TYR A 88 15.12 -2.92 11.55
N ARG A 89 14.07 -3.43 12.23
CA ARG A 89 13.09 -2.64 12.99
C ARG A 89 12.93 -3.19 14.40
N TYR A 90 12.93 -2.29 15.38
CA TYR A 90 12.75 -2.63 16.78
C TYR A 90 11.50 -1.97 17.35
N GLN A 91 10.86 -2.64 18.31
CA GLN A 91 9.62 -2.20 18.99
C GLN A 91 8.38 -2.12 18.09
N GLU A 92 8.22 -3.05 17.16
CA GLU A 92 6.95 -3.24 16.49
C GLU A 92 5.89 -3.78 17.47
N PRO A 93 4.60 -3.41 17.34
CA PRO A 93 3.58 -3.64 18.35
C PRO A 93 2.99 -5.07 18.32
N TYR A 94 3.81 -6.11 18.32
CA TYR A 94 3.34 -7.49 18.34
C TYR A 94 3.68 -8.19 19.68
N ARG A 95 2.91 -9.23 20.00
CA ARG A 95 3.06 -10.02 21.24
C ARG A 95 3.69 -11.38 20.98
N GLU A 96 3.61 -11.89 19.76
CA GLU A 96 4.10 -13.18 19.32
C GLU A 96 4.90 -13.02 18.03
N ALA A 97 5.98 -13.78 17.88
CA ALA A 97 6.83 -13.69 16.70
C ALA A 97 6.10 -14.17 15.43
N GLY A 98 5.30 -15.23 15.54
CA GLY A 98 4.67 -15.89 14.41
C GLY A 98 5.66 -16.74 13.61
N ASP A 99 5.18 -17.39 12.55
CA ASP A 99 5.97 -18.17 11.62
C ASP A 99 6.43 -17.28 10.46
N ASP A 100 7.73 -17.04 10.34
CA ASP A 100 8.33 -16.19 9.31
C ASP A 100 8.42 -16.88 7.93
N SER A 101 8.20 -18.20 7.89
CA SER A 101 8.10 -18.98 6.66
C SER A 101 6.67 -19.02 6.07
N ASP A 102 5.66 -18.61 6.85
CA ASP A 102 4.28 -18.60 6.41
C ASP A 102 4.04 -17.46 5.41
N PRO A 103 3.53 -17.75 4.20
CA PRO A 103 3.15 -16.72 3.23
C PRO A 103 1.95 -15.85 3.69
N GLU A 104 1.13 -16.36 4.61
CA GLU A 104 -0.01 -15.67 5.20
C GLU A 104 0.05 -15.69 6.73
N PRO A 105 1.04 -15.03 7.35
CA PRO A 105 1.26 -15.11 8.78
C PRO A 105 0.08 -14.53 9.56
N GLU A 106 -0.12 -15.05 10.77
CA GLU A 106 -1.17 -14.60 11.66
C GLU A 106 -1.12 -13.09 11.87
N THR A 107 -2.28 -12.45 11.77
CA THR A 107 -2.45 -11.01 11.90
C THR A 107 -1.88 -10.51 13.23
N GLU A 108 -1.17 -9.39 13.18
CA GLU A 108 -0.49 -8.78 14.34
C GLU A 108 0.67 -9.58 14.94
N SER A 109 1.15 -10.62 14.24
CA SER A 109 2.41 -11.30 14.60
C SER A 109 3.63 -10.52 14.13
N GLY A 110 4.83 -10.88 14.62
CA GLY A 110 6.09 -10.32 14.14
C GLY A 110 6.32 -10.58 12.66
N ALA A 111 6.00 -11.80 12.20
CA ALA A 111 6.06 -12.17 10.79
C ALA A 111 5.13 -11.33 9.92
N PHE A 112 3.90 -11.06 10.38
CA PHE A 112 2.96 -10.19 9.69
C PHE A 112 3.52 -8.76 9.51
N TYR A 113 4.05 -8.15 10.57
CA TYR A 113 4.63 -6.80 10.48
C TYR A 113 5.88 -6.77 9.61
N ALA A 114 6.77 -7.76 9.73
CA ALA A 114 7.96 -7.87 8.89
C ALA A 114 7.59 -7.99 7.40
N ARG A 115 6.59 -8.82 7.06
CA ARG A 115 6.05 -8.95 5.71
C ARG A 115 5.47 -7.63 5.20
N LEU A 116 4.65 -6.97 5.98
CA LEU A 116 4.02 -5.70 5.62
C LEU A 116 5.06 -4.60 5.33
N HIS A 117 6.12 -4.54 6.13
CA HIS A 117 7.21 -3.61 5.88
C HIS A 117 8.03 -3.98 4.65
N HIS A 118 8.28 -5.27 4.41
CA HIS A 118 8.98 -5.71 3.20
C HIS A 118 8.16 -5.42 1.93
N GLU A 119 6.85 -5.64 1.94
CA GLU A 119 5.95 -5.25 0.84
C GLU A 119 6.04 -3.75 0.54
N ARG A 120 6.12 -2.89 1.57
CA ARG A 120 6.34 -1.44 1.39
C ARG A 120 7.68 -1.12 0.72
N GLU A 121 8.75 -1.83 1.07
CA GLU A 121 10.04 -1.66 0.40
C GLU A 121 9.97 -2.13 -1.06
N LEU A 122 9.38 -3.28 -1.32
CA LEU A 122 9.19 -3.81 -2.67
C LEU A 122 8.36 -2.88 -3.57
N ASN A 123 7.35 -2.20 -3.02
CA ASN A 123 6.56 -1.21 -3.76
C ASN A 123 7.38 -0.03 -4.29
N LYS A 124 8.57 0.20 -3.73
CA LYS A 124 9.49 1.25 -4.18
C LYS A 124 10.40 0.79 -5.32
N SER A 125 10.46 -0.52 -5.60
CA SER A 125 11.39 -1.11 -6.59
C SER A 125 11.12 -0.65 -8.02
N ALA A 126 9.85 -0.46 -8.37
CA ALA A 126 9.46 0.03 -9.68
C ALA A 126 8.27 0.98 -9.57
N ARG A 127 8.31 2.04 -10.34
CA ARG A 127 7.19 2.97 -10.52
C ARG A 127 6.94 3.18 -11.99
N ILE A 128 5.68 3.31 -12.34
CA ILE A 128 5.20 3.56 -13.69
C ILE A 128 4.36 4.83 -13.68
N HIS A 129 4.62 5.70 -14.63
CA HIS A 129 3.80 6.85 -14.92
C HIS A 129 3.36 6.78 -16.38
N LEU A 130 2.10 7.03 -16.62
CA LEU A 130 1.54 7.07 -17.96
C LEU A 130 0.41 8.10 -18.05
N PHE A 131 0.04 8.44 -19.26
CA PHE A 131 -1.11 9.29 -19.55
C PHE A 131 -2.22 8.50 -20.22
N SER A 132 -3.44 9.00 -20.06
CA SER A 132 -4.65 8.46 -20.68
C SER A 132 -5.68 9.55 -20.93
N ASN A 133 -6.69 9.24 -21.71
CA ASN A 133 -7.92 10.01 -21.88
C ASN A 133 -9.15 9.27 -21.32
N ALA A 134 -8.94 8.13 -20.68
CA ALA A 134 -10.02 7.32 -20.09
C ALA A 134 -10.53 7.94 -18.79
N SER A 135 -11.83 8.15 -18.70
CA SER A 135 -12.46 8.82 -17.56
C SER A 135 -12.79 7.90 -16.38
N HIS A 136 -12.74 6.59 -16.59
CA HIS A 136 -13.16 5.57 -15.62
C HIS A 136 -11.99 4.99 -14.80
N LEU A 137 -10.77 5.50 -15.00
CA LEU A 137 -9.60 5.02 -14.26
C LEU A 137 -9.68 5.42 -12.78
N SER A 138 -9.32 4.50 -11.89
CA SER A 138 -9.25 4.76 -10.46
C SER A 138 -8.17 3.92 -9.76
N PRO A 139 -7.64 4.37 -8.62
CA PRO A 139 -6.72 3.56 -7.82
C PRO A 139 -7.35 2.23 -7.41
N GLY A 140 -6.52 1.17 -7.38
CA GLY A 140 -6.96 -0.20 -7.09
C GLY A 140 -7.42 -0.99 -8.32
N GLN A 141 -7.43 -0.39 -9.51
CA GLN A 141 -7.58 -1.11 -10.77
C GLN A 141 -6.23 -1.62 -11.27
N VAL A 142 -6.25 -2.78 -11.90
CA VAL A 142 -5.12 -3.29 -12.70
C VAL A 142 -5.42 -3.00 -14.16
N LEU A 143 -4.62 -2.13 -14.75
CA LEU A 143 -4.68 -1.79 -16.16
C LEU A 143 -3.88 -2.82 -16.96
N GLU A 144 -4.52 -3.47 -17.92
CA GLU A 144 -3.90 -4.35 -18.93
C GLU A 144 -3.74 -3.58 -20.27
N PRO A 145 -2.56 -3.03 -20.57
CA PRO A 145 -2.35 -2.37 -21.83
C PRO A 145 -2.39 -3.37 -22.99
N GLN A 146 -3.03 -2.98 -24.09
CA GLN A 146 -3.21 -3.83 -25.28
C GLN A 146 -2.35 -3.34 -26.44
N GLY A 147 -1.83 -4.27 -27.23
CA GLY A 147 -1.02 -3.97 -28.42
C GLY A 147 0.46 -4.20 -28.20
N ASP A 148 1.29 -3.41 -28.84
CA ASP A 148 2.76 -3.54 -28.81
C ASP A 148 3.33 -2.88 -27.55
N VAL A 149 3.15 -3.54 -26.41
CA VAL A 149 3.52 -3.04 -25.08
C VAL A 149 4.98 -3.37 -24.74
N ILE A 150 5.60 -2.47 -23.98
CA ILE A 150 6.92 -2.71 -23.43
C ILE A 150 6.85 -3.74 -22.29
N THR A 151 7.91 -4.54 -22.11
CA THR A 151 8.00 -5.62 -21.12
C THR A 151 7.61 -5.19 -19.70
N ALA A 152 7.88 -3.94 -19.34
CA ALA A 152 7.51 -3.42 -18.01
C ALA A 152 5.99 -3.35 -17.75
N LEU A 153 5.16 -3.51 -18.78
CA LEU A 153 3.70 -3.44 -18.69
C LEU A 153 3.00 -4.78 -18.97
N GLU A 154 3.73 -5.82 -19.36
CA GLU A 154 3.16 -7.12 -19.78
C GLU A 154 2.31 -7.79 -18.70
N GLU A 155 2.70 -7.67 -17.42
CA GLU A 155 1.95 -8.21 -16.29
C GLU A 155 0.81 -7.30 -15.81
N GLY A 156 0.64 -6.14 -16.47
CA GLY A 156 -0.32 -5.12 -16.06
C GLY A 156 0.26 -4.11 -15.08
N VAL A 157 -0.51 -3.05 -14.88
CA VAL A 157 -0.15 -1.92 -14.00
C VAL A 157 -1.21 -1.73 -12.93
N LEU A 158 -0.84 -1.94 -11.67
CA LEU A 158 -1.70 -1.56 -10.55
C LEU A 158 -1.69 -0.05 -10.40
N LEU A 159 -2.85 0.59 -10.56
CA LEU A 159 -3.02 2.02 -10.44
C LEU A 159 -3.03 2.44 -8.96
N THR A 160 -2.12 3.36 -8.60
CA THR A 160 -1.98 3.83 -7.20
C THR A 160 -2.41 5.27 -7.01
N LEU A 161 -2.32 6.08 -8.07
CA LEU A 161 -2.78 7.48 -8.08
C LEU A 161 -3.25 7.85 -9.47
N VAL A 162 -4.43 8.45 -9.54
CA VAL A 162 -5.00 8.96 -10.80
C VAL A 162 -5.37 10.42 -10.62
N THR A 163 -4.94 11.27 -11.54
CA THR A 163 -5.22 12.70 -11.53
C THR A 163 -5.88 13.09 -12.85
N PHE A 164 -7.05 13.69 -12.74
CA PHE A 164 -7.81 14.16 -13.89
C PHE A 164 -7.61 15.67 -14.08
N ARG A 165 -7.39 16.07 -15.34
CA ARG A 165 -7.39 17.47 -15.75
C ARG A 165 -8.26 17.61 -17.00
N GLY A 166 -9.24 18.48 -16.92
CA GLY A 166 -10.12 18.76 -18.03
C GLY A 166 -10.72 20.16 -17.90
N ALA A 167 -11.04 20.75 -19.01
CA ALA A 167 -11.79 21.99 -19.08
C ALA A 167 -12.79 21.88 -20.24
N ARG A 168 -13.77 22.80 -20.29
CA ARG A 168 -14.83 22.75 -21.27
C ARG A 168 -14.30 22.85 -22.73
N ASP A 169 -13.16 23.49 -22.89
CA ASP A 169 -12.49 23.77 -24.16
C ASP A 169 -11.23 22.92 -24.39
N SER A 170 -10.92 22.01 -23.47
CA SER A 170 -9.74 21.13 -23.57
C SER A 170 -10.12 19.65 -23.42
N ARG A 171 -9.28 18.79 -23.99
CA ARG A 171 -9.44 17.35 -23.86
C ARG A 171 -9.22 16.91 -22.41
N LEU A 172 -9.89 15.84 -22.01
CA LEU A 172 -9.58 15.15 -20.76
C LEU A 172 -8.14 14.60 -20.83
N HIS A 173 -7.37 14.95 -19.82
CA HIS A 173 -6.01 14.49 -19.65
C HIS A 173 -5.88 13.80 -18.27
N VAL A 174 -5.58 12.52 -18.30
CA VAL A 174 -5.47 11.70 -17.09
C VAL A 174 -4.02 11.32 -16.88
N SER A 175 -3.46 11.72 -15.76
CA SER A 175 -2.13 11.32 -15.33
C SER A 175 -2.24 10.19 -14.31
N VAL A 176 -1.57 9.08 -14.59
CA VAL A 176 -1.68 7.85 -13.82
C VAL A 176 -0.32 7.44 -13.29
N TRP A 177 -0.25 7.20 -12.00
CA TRP A 177 0.88 6.55 -11.35
C TRP A 177 0.49 5.14 -10.91
N GLY A 178 1.41 4.22 -11.11
CA GLY A 178 1.23 2.83 -10.76
C GLY A 178 2.53 2.12 -10.48
N MET A 179 2.41 0.84 -10.31
CA MET A 179 3.51 -0.10 -10.17
C MET A 179 3.20 -1.36 -11.00
N PRO A 180 4.20 -2.15 -11.40
CA PRO A 180 3.92 -3.44 -12.01
C PRO A 180 3.03 -4.28 -11.10
N TYR A 181 1.97 -4.87 -11.66
CA TYR A 181 1.15 -5.80 -10.91
C TYR A 181 1.94 -7.09 -10.65
N THR A 182 1.71 -7.69 -9.50
CA THR A 182 2.25 -8.99 -9.13
C THR A 182 1.31 -9.70 -8.16
N GLU A 183 1.22 -11.02 -8.27
CA GLU A 183 0.47 -11.86 -7.31
C GLU A 183 1.23 -12.14 -6.03
N ARG A 184 2.54 -11.82 -5.98
CA ARG A 184 3.42 -12.21 -4.87
C ARG A 184 3.28 -11.34 -3.63
N TYR A 185 2.93 -10.06 -3.81
CA TYR A 185 2.81 -9.12 -2.72
C TYR A 185 1.80 -8.02 -3.04
N CYS A 186 1.19 -7.48 -1.98
CA CYS A 186 0.19 -6.44 -2.07
C CYS A 186 0.82 -5.03 -2.09
N PHE A 187 0.14 -4.08 -2.71
CA PHE A 187 0.48 -2.67 -2.53
C PHE A 187 0.24 -2.25 -1.08
N ARG A 188 1.26 -1.67 -0.47
CA ARG A 188 1.17 -1.05 0.85
C ARG A 188 1.51 0.44 0.75
N PRO A 189 0.66 1.33 1.22
CA PRO A 189 0.96 2.75 1.20
C PRO A 189 2.20 3.08 2.04
N ALA A 190 2.80 4.23 1.75
CA ALA A 190 3.93 4.71 2.54
C ALA A 190 3.51 4.87 4.01
N GLU A 191 4.42 4.53 4.92
CA GLU A 191 4.21 4.74 6.35
C GLU A 191 4.16 6.25 6.63
N ILE A 192 3.13 6.66 7.36
CA ILE A 192 2.99 8.03 7.83
C ILE A 192 3.68 8.11 9.20
N PRO A 193 4.58 9.07 9.42
CA PRO A 193 5.19 9.25 10.74
C PRO A 193 4.11 9.39 11.81
N ARG A 194 4.28 8.66 12.91
CA ARG A 194 3.36 8.76 14.04
C ARG A 194 3.39 10.18 14.61
N PRO A 195 2.24 10.83 14.78
CA PRO A 195 2.22 12.16 15.38
C PRO A 195 2.71 12.10 16.83
N GLU A 196 3.61 13.01 17.16
CA GLU A 196 4.11 13.17 18.52
C GLU A 196 3.47 14.39 19.17
N ILE A 197 3.01 14.21 20.42
CA ILE A 197 2.47 15.29 21.21
C ILE A 197 3.56 15.75 22.18
N HIS A 198 4.07 16.96 21.94
CA HIS A 198 5.06 17.56 22.81
C HIS A 198 4.37 18.33 23.95
N GLY A 199 4.74 18.01 25.20
CA GLY A 199 4.21 18.66 26.39
C GLY A 199 3.41 17.73 27.29
N THR A 200 2.75 18.32 28.28
CA THR A 200 1.89 17.62 29.25
C THR A 200 0.43 17.74 28.85
N LEU A 201 -0.27 16.62 28.91
CA LEU A 201 -1.72 16.58 28.73
C LEU A 201 -2.39 16.41 30.09
N PRO A 202 -3.37 17.25 30.44
CA PRO A 202 -4.15 17.03 31.64
C PRO A 202 -5.01 15.78 31.48
N ALA A 203 -5.00 14.91 32.48
CA ALA A 203 -5.84 13.72 32.53
C ALA A 203 -6.61 13.69 33.83
N ARG A 204 -7.77 13.07 33.79
CA ARG A 204 -8.61 12.83 34.96
C ARG A 204 -8.53 11.34 35.29
N ILE A 205 -8.27 11.03 36.55
CA ILE A 205 -8.37 9.66 37.03
C ILE A 205 -9.85 9.35 37.20
N GLU A 206 -10.31 8.29 36.58
CA GLU A 206 -11.67 7.79 36.68
C GLU A 206 -11.70 6.45 37.42
N SER A 207 -12.77 6.21 38.15
CA SER A 207 -13.05 4.97 38.85
C SER A 207 -14.42 4.44 38.43
N ARG A 208 -14.62 3.13 38.48
CA ARG A 208 -15.91 2.48 38.18
C ARG A 208 -16.99 2.87 39.17
N GLU A 209 -16.59 3.11 40.42
CA GLU A 209 -17.50 3.47 41.47
C GLU A 209 -17.33 4.93 41.89
N LYS A 210 -18.45 5.58 42.16
CA LYS A 210 -18.45 6.96 42.64
C LYS A 210 -17.86 7.00 44.04
N ASN A 211 -16.84 7.85 44.24
CA ASN A 211 -16.09 8.00 45.47
C ASN A 211 -15.13 6.84 45.84
N ASP A 212 -14.72 6.03 44.87
CA ASP A 212 -13.63 5.10 45.10
C ASP A 212 -12.34 5.90 45.35
N ILE A 213 -11.68 5.59 46.47
CA ILE A 213 -10.42 6.23 46.90
C ILE A 213 -9.18 5.54 46.29
N TYR A 214 -9.37 4.39 45.65
CA TYR A 214 -8.30 3.63 45.03
C TYR A 214 -8.35 3.78 43.51
N ALA A 215 -7.18 3.92 42.90
CA ALA A 215 -7.08 3.88 41.45
C ALA A 215 -7.50 2.50 40.92
N HIS A 216 -8.40 2.47 39.95
CA HIS A 216 -8.79 1.24 39.30
C HIS A 216 -7.64 0.77 38.39
N LEU A 217 -7.23 -0.46 38.59
CA LEU A 217 -6.26 -1.13 37.70
C LEU A 217 -7.00 -2.10 36.80
N ASP A 218 -6.61 -2.15 35.54
CA ASP A 218 -7.08 -3.17 34.62
C ASP A 218 -6.43 -4.54 34.91
N GLU A 219 -6.83 -5.59 34.20
CA GLU A 219 -6.26 -6.94 34.38
C GLU A 219 -4.75 -7.00 34.13
N GLN A 220 -4.19 -6.01 33.44
CA GLN A 220 -2.77 -5.86 33.18
C GLN A 220 -2.04 -4.96 34.16
N GLY A 221 -2.73 -4.45 35.16
CA GLY A 221 -2.15 -3.60 36.21
C GLY A 221 -1.90 -2.14 35.81
N ARG A 222 -2.65 -1.66 34.81
CA ARG A 222 -2.58 -0.28 34.29
C ARG A 222 -3.72 0.56 34.79
#